data_20adfee6185d6fc478d6e31864870a85
#
_entry.id   20adfee6185d6fc478d6e31864870a85
#
_cell.length_a   1.000
_cell.length_b   1.000
_cell.length_c   1.000
_cell.angle_alpha   90.00
_cell.angle_beta   90.00
_cell.angle_gamma   90.00
#
_symmetry.space_group_name_H-M   'P 1'
#
loop_
_entity.id
_entity.type
_entity.pdbx_description
1 polymer ?
#
loop_
_entity_poly.entity_id
_entity_poly.type
_entity_poly.pdbx_seq_one_letter_code
_entity_poly.pdbx_strand_id
1 'polypeptide(L)'
;MLQTQNALTINKNTMNMKTLDMKAWAKSARNGRRRLAIPIMTHPGIELCGYTVRDAVTDGEVHARAILALNDRYPADACSVIMDLTVEAEAFGANIVFPENEVPSVTDTLVHDLAEIETLAIPTLETGRVPQYLKANRIVAEALGDKPLFAGCIGPFSLAGRLFGMTELMTALFTEPETVQLLLEKCTRFIGDYCMALKEAGAQGVVIAEPAAGLVSNEDCSLYSSLYMRRIVELVQDDHFLVVLHNCGNTGHCTEAMVETGSAGYHFGNQAGMVAALEACPADTLVMGNIDPVGLFKQASADEMYRATQELLNATAAYPNFILSSGCDVPPETPHANIDAFYKALTEYNKTSNRYR
;
A
#
# COMPACT_ATOMS: atom_id res chain seq x y z
N MET A 1 -53.86 -20.36 14.30
CA MET A 1 -54.29 -19.45 13.25
C MET A 1 -53.35 -18.28 13.20
N LEU A 2 -52.82 -18.05 12.00
CA LEU A 2 -52.03 -16.90 11.59
C LEU A 2 -50.71 -16.59 12.33
N GLN A 3 -49.69 -17.26 11.83
CA GLN A 3 -48.29 -16.84 11.89
C GLN A 3 -48.08 -15.58 11.04
N THR A 4 -47.62 -14.51 11.64
CA THR A 4 -47.13 -13.32 10.96
C THR A 4 -45.60 -13.43 10.86
N GLN A 5 -45.11 -13.77 9.70
CA GLN A 5 -43.70 -13.64 9.29
C GLN A 5 -43.36 -12.15 9.21
N ASN A 6 -42.54 -11.64 10.14
CA ASN A 6 -41.86 -10.37 9.96
C ASN A 6 -40.60 -10.59 9.12
N ALA A 7 -40.74 -10.35 7.84
CA ALA A 7 -39.59 -10.18 6.94
C ALA A 7 -38.90 -8.84 7.27
N LEU A 8 -37.74 -8.89 7.86
CA LEU A 8 -36.83 -7.75 7.98
C LEU A 8 -36.43 -7.29 6.55
N THR A 9 -37.08 -6.25 6.10
CA THR A 9 -36.68 -5.54 4.87
C THR A 9 -35.38 -4.81 5.18
N ILE A 10 -34.26 -5.37 4.73
CA ILE A 10 -32.97 -4.68 4.70
C ILE A 10 -33.13 -3.53 3.70
N ASN A 11 -33.24 -2.35 4.24
CA ASN A 11 -33.27 -1.11 3.46
C ASN A 11 -31.90 -0.93 2.80
N LYS A 12 -31.77 -1.30 1.53
CA LYS A 12 -30.62 -0.99 0.69
C LYS A 12 -30.64 0.52 0.38
N ASN A 13 -30.30 1.32 1.36
CA ASN A 13 -29.81 2.65 1.10
C ASN A 13 -28.38 2.47 0.55
N THR A 14 -28.26 2.25 -0.76
CA THR A 14 -27.03 2.55 -1.49
C THR A 14 -26.79 4.05 -1.34
N MET A 15 -26.01 4.43 -0.32
CA MET A 15 -25.43 5.76 -0.29
C MET A 15 -24.65 5.92 -1.62
N ASN A 16 -24.95 6.98 -2.34
CA ASN A 16 -24.28 7.37 -3.55
C ASN A 16 -22.85 7.84 -3.17
N MET A 17 -21.94 6.89 -2.92
CA MET A 17 -20.52 7.22 -2.81
C MET A 17 -20.10 7.79 -4.15
N LYS A 18 -19.58 9.03 -4.13
CA LYS A 18 -19.16 9.72 -5.34
C LYS A 18 -18.00 8.94 -5.96
N THR A 19 -18.22 8.41 -7.14
CA THR A 19 -17.20 7.65 -7.86
C THR A 19 -16.22 8.65 -8.50
N LEU A 20 -14.99 8.68 -7.98
CA LEU A 20 -13.92 9.48 -8.58
C LEU A 20 -13.45 8.84 -9.90
N ASP A 21 -13.25 9.64 -10.93
CA ASP A 21 -12.53 9.23 -12.13
C ASP A 21 -11.03 9.25 -11.83
N MET A 22 -10.50 8.10 -11.46
CA MET A 22 -9.10 7.94 -11.05
C MET A 22 -8.13 7.99 -12.22
N LYS A 23 -8.58 7.65 -13.41
CA LYS A 23 -7.78 7.81 -14.64
C LYS A 23 -7.61 9.30 -14.98
N ALA A 24 -8.67 10.08 -14.89
CA ALA A 24 -8.60 11.53 -15.05
C ALA A 24 -7.78 12.17 -13.92
N TRP A 25 -7.93 11.69 -12.67
CA TRP A 25 -7.13 12.13 -11.53
C TRP A 25 -5.63 11.87 -11.75
N ALA A 26 -5.23 10.66 -12.14
CA ALA A 26 -3.83 10.32 -12.43
C ALA A 26 -3.26 11.15 -13.60
N LYS A 27 -4.05 11.38 -14.64
CA LYS A 27 -3.67 12.28 -15.74
C LYS A 27 -3.47 13.72 -15.26
N SER A 28 -4.35 14.21 -14.39
CA SER A 28 -4.22 15.53 -13.77
C SER A 28 -2.99 15.62 -12.85
N ALA A 29 -2.69 14.57 -12.11
CA ALA A 29 -1.51 14.49 -11.26
C ALA A 29 -0.21 14.64 -12.06
N ARG A 30 -0.11 14.00 -13.23
CA ARG A 30 1.04 14.10 -14.14
C ARG A 30 1.14 15.45 -14.88
N ASN A 31 0.02 16.01 -15.26
CA ASN A 31 -0.03 17.26 -16.04
C ASN A 31 -0.29 18.50 -15.19
N GLY A 32 -0.44 18.34 -13.90
CA GLY A 32 -0.77 19.41 -12.96
C GLY A 32 0.33 20.44 -12.84
N ARG A 33 -0.07 21.62 -12.36
CA ARG A 33 0.82 22.77 -12.16
C ARG A 33 1.66 22.68 -10.89
N ARG A 34 1.44 21.69 -10.04
CA ARG A 34 2.16 21.50 -8.78
C ARG A 34 2.62 20.05 -8.60
N ARG A 35 3.68 19.87 -7.84
CA ARG A 35 4.11 18.56 -7.39
C ARG A 35 3.15 18.08 -6.30
N LEU A 36 2.67 16.84 -6.40
CA LEU A 36 1.85 16.18 -5.40
C LEU A 36 2.71 15.45 -4.36
N ALA A 37 2.13 15.22 -3.18
CA ALA A 37 2.71 14.34 -2.17
C ALA A 37 1.68 13.33 -1.65
N ILE A 38 2.07 12.05 -1.67
CA ILE A 38 1.28 10.93 -1.16
C ILE A 38 2.22 10.00 -0.38
N PRO A 39 2.62 10.37 0.84
CA PRO A 39 3.41 9.46 1.68
C PRO A 39 2.58 8.29 2.17
N ILE A 40 3.17 7.12 2.29
CA ILE A 40 2.58 6.00 3.04
C ILE A 40 2.77 6.33 4.52
N MET A 41 1.73 6.84 5.15
CA MET A 41 1.84 7.40 6.49
C MET A 41 0.51 7.31 7.24
N THR A 42 0.45 6.44 8.25
CA THR A 42 -0.72 6.34 9.14
C THR A 42 -0.33 6.37 10.61
N HIS A 43 0.81 5.81 11.00
CA HIS A 43 1.25 5.70 12.40
C HIS A 43 1.29 7.05 13.15
N PRO A 44 1.81 8.16 12.59
CA PRO A 44 1.75 9.45 13.27
C PRO A 44 0.32 9.94 13.59
N GLY A 45 -0.67 9.48 12.81
CA GLY A 45 -2.08 9.77 13.08
C GLY A 45 -2.65 9.02 14.27
N ILE A 46 -2.13 7.82 14.54
CA ILE A 46 -2.48 7.02 15.71
C ILE A 46 -2.08 7.79 16.98
N GLU A 47 -0.87 8.33 16.98
CA GLU A 47 -0.32 9.12 18.08
C GLU A 47 -1.09 10.42 18.30
N LEU A 48 -1.48 11.12 17.21
CA LEU A 48 -2.33 12.31 17.28
C LEU A 48 -3.66 12.05 17.98
N CYS A 49 -4.19 10.84 17.86
CA CYS A 49 -5.43 10.42 18.50
C CYS A 49 -5.22 9.85 19.91
N GLY A 50 -3.98 9.65 20.36
CA GLY A 50 -3.65 9.09 21.67
C GLY A 50 -3.94 7.60 21.80
N TYR A 51 -3.93 6.86 20.69
CA TYR A 51 -4.08 5.41 20.63
C TYR A 51 -2.75 4.70 20.43
N THR A 52 -2.73 3.39 20.66
CA THR A 52 -1.58 2.53 20.35
C THR A 52 -1.67 1.97 18.94
N VAL A 53 -0.54 1.46 18.41
CA VAL A 53 -0.54 0.74 17.12
C VAL A 53 -1.47 -0.48 17.21
N ARG A 54 -1.43 -1.22 18.33
CA ARG A 54 -2.33 -2.35 18.57
C ARG A 54 -3.80 -1.96 18.46
N ASP A 55 -4.22 -0.85 19.06
CA ASP A 55 -5.60 -0.38 18.98
C ASP A 55 -6.00 -0.13 17.51
N ALA A 56 -5.15 0.56 16.76
CA ALA A 56 -5.43 0.93 15.38
C ALA A 56 -5.46 -0.27 14.41
N VAL A 57 -4.60 -1.28 14.62
CA VAL A 57 -4.56 -2.46 13.75
C VAL A 57 -5.65 -3.49 14.08
N THR A 58 -6.29 -3.37 15.26
CA THR A 58 -7.34 -4.31 15.72
C THR A 58 -8.75 -3.72 15.69
N ASP A 59 -8.89 -2.40 15.59
CA ASP A 59 -10.19 -1.69 15.53
C ASP A 59 -10.25 -0.73 14.34
N GLY A 60 -11.15 -1.03 13.39
CA GLY A 60 -11.35 -0.22 12.18
C GLY A 60 -11.83 1.21 12.44
N GLU A 61 -12.47 1.52 13.58
CA GLU A 61 -12.84 2.90 13.93
C GLU A 61 -11.62 3.70 14.40
N VAL A 62 -10.77 3.09 15.22
CA VAL A 62 -9.51 3.71 15.67
C VAL A 62 -8.61 3.94 14.47
N HIS A 63 -8.48 2.94 13.58
CA HIS A 63 -7.75 3.04 12.33
C HIS A 63 -8.24 4.22 11.48
N ALA A 64 -9.54 4.31 11.23
CA ALA A 64 -10.13 5.40 10.47
C ALA A 64 -9.88 6.78 11.10
N ARG A 65 -9.99 6.91 12.42
CA ARG A 65 -9.69 8.16 13.14
C ARG A 65 -8.24 8.62 12.94
N ALA A 66 -7.30 7.67 12.96
CA ALA A 66 -5.88 7.98 12.73
C ALA A 66 -5.64 8.56 11.32
N ILE A 67 -6.25 7.96 10.29
CA ILE A 67 -6.15 8.46 8.91
C ILE A 67 -6.76 9.86 8.79
N LEU A 68 -7.94 10.07 9.36
CA LEU A 68 -8.64 11.35 9.29
C LEU A 68 -7.88 12.45 10.06
N ALA A 69 -7.30 12.14 11.22
CA ALA A 69 -6.47 13.08 11.97
C ALA A 69 -5.24 13.56 11.15
N LEU A 70 -4.59 12.65 10.40
CA LEU A 70 -3.52 13.02 9.49
C LEU A 70 -4.01 13.86 8.31
N ASN A 71 -5.18 13.49 7.75
CA ASN A 71 -5.80 14.25 6.67
C ASN A 71 -6.09 15.71 7.07
N ASP A 72 -6.53 15.92 8.30
CA ASP A 72 -6.81 17.25 8.83
C ASP A 72 -5.53 18.03 9.16
N ARG A 73 -4.47 17.34 9.53
CA ARG A 73 -3.19 17.97 9.91
C ARG A 73 -2.29 18.28 8.73
N TYR A 74 -2.25 17.41 7.72
CA TYR A 74 -1.26 17.46 6.63
C TYR A 74 -1.92 17.53 5.25
N PRO A 75 -1.34 18.31 4.31
CA PRO A 75 -1.92 18.53 2.98
C PRO A 75 -1.54 17.42 1.99
N ALA A 76 -1.68 16.15 2.37
CA ALA A 76 -1.49 15.04 1.45
C ALA A 76 -2.54 15.06 0.33
N ASP A 77 -2.16 14.65 -0.87
CA ASP A 77 -3.03 14.65 -2.06
C ASP A 77 -3.92 13.41 -2.17
N ALA A 78 -3.61 12.38 -1.40
CA ALA A 78 -4.44 11.21 -1.15
C ALA A 78 -4.16 10.70 0.27
N CYS A 79 -5.08 9.93 0.82
CA CYS A 79 -4.89 9.22 2.08
C CYS A 79 -4.46 7.79 1.82
N SER A 80 -3.73 7.19 2.78
CA SER A 80 -3.39 5.76 2.78
C SER A 80 -3.80 5.13 4.11
N VAL A 81 -4.10 3.84 4.08
CA VAL A 81 -4.33 3.03 5.28
C VAL A 81 -3.00 2.51 5.83
N ILE A 82 -3.01 1.94 7.05
CA ILE A 82 -1.85 1.26 7.63
C ILE A 82 -1.40 0.15 6.69
N MET A 83 -0.10 0.13 6.37
CA MET A 83 0.52 -0.93 5.59
C MET A 83 0.92 -2.10 6.52
N ASP A 84 -0.09 -2.76 7.07
CA ASP A 84 0.10 -3.94 7.91
C ASP A 84 0.14 -5.20 7.05
N LEU A 85 1.33 -5.69 6.80
CA LEU A 85 1.56 -6.86 5.92
C LEU A 85 1.29 -8.21 6.63
N THR A 86 0.53 -8.23 7.73
CA THR A 86 0.18 -9.46 8.47
C THR A 86 -1.31 -9.80 8.40
N VAL A 87 -2.15 -8.91 7.91
CA VAL A 87 -3.62 -9.08 7.86
C VAL A 87 -4.00 -10.31 7.04
N GLU A 88 -3.39 -10.46 5.88
CA GLU A 88 -3.67 -11.55 4.95
C GLU A 88 -3.09 -12.87 5.47
N ALA A 89 -1.90 -12.85 6.07
CA ALA A 89 -1.32 -14.03 6.70
C ALA A 89 -2.17 -14.52 7.89
N GLU A 90 -2.68 -13.59 8.71
CA GLU A 90 -3.62 -13.90 9.79
C GLU A 90 -4.91 -14.53 9.24
N ALA A 91 -5.44 -14.02 8.13
CA ALA A 91 -6.62 -14.59 7.50
C ALA A 91 -6.39 -16.06 7.09
N PHE A 92 -5.22 -16.41 6.61
CA PHE A 92 -4.84 -17.80 6.32
C PHE A 92 -4.64 -18.65 7.57
N GLY A 93 -4.52 -18.06 8.75
CA GLY A 93 -4.37 -18.75 10.02
C GLY A 93 -2.97 -18.64 10.65
N ALA A 94 -2.10 -17.77 10.13
CA ALA A 94 -0.79 -17.52 10.73
C ALA A 94 -0.92 -16.86 12.11
N ASN A 95 -0.01 -17.21 13.02
CA ASN A 95 0.06 -16.61 14.34
C ASN A 95 0.67 -15.21 14.28
N ILE A 96 -0.03 -14.22 14.81
CA ILE A 96 0.41 -12.82 14.81
C ILE A 96 0.68 -12.34 16.23
N VAL A 97 1.82 -11.69 16.42
CA VAL A 97 2.12 -10.92 17.64
C VAL A 97 1.76 -9.46 17.40
N PHE A 98 1.08 -8.89 18.37
CA PHE A 98 0.63 -7.50 18.40
C PHE A 98 1.37 -6.73 19.52
N PRO A 99 2.55 -6.17 19.25
CA PRO A 99 3.18 -5.25 20.19
C PRO A 99 2.30 -4.00 20.39
N GLU A 100 2.49 -3.31 21.50
CA GLU A 100 1.66 -2.15 21.83
C GLU A 100 1.86 -1.00 20.83
N ASN A 101 3.13 -0.65 20.54
CA ASN A 101 3.50 0.51 19.71
C ASN A 101 4.44 0.16 18.55
N GLU A 102 4.43 -1.10 18.10
CA GLU A 102 5.17 -1.54 16.92
C GLU A 102 4.24 -2.25 15.94
N VAL A 103 4.67 -2.37 14.69
CA VAL A 103 3.91 -3.09 13.67
C VAL A 103 3.79 -4.58 14.00
N PRO A 104 2.65 -5.22 13.74
CA PRO A 104 2.47 -6.65 13.95
C PRO A 104 3.44 -7.49 13.13
N SER A 105 3.75 -8.68 13.63
CA SER A 105 4.63 -9.63 12.96
C SER A 105 4.11 -11.06 13.02
N VAL A 106 4.39 -11.84 11.96
CA VAL A 106 4.16 -13.28 11.94
C VAL A 106 5.23 -13.97 12.77
N THR A 107 4.86 -14.94 13.62
CA THR A 107 5.81 -15.64 14.51
C THR A 107 6.31 -16.94 13.93
N ASP A 108 5.46 -17.67 13.21
CA ASP A 108 5.74 -19.04 12.76
C ASP A 108 5.35 -19.20 11.30
N THR A 109 5.95 -20.17 10.62
CA THR A 109 5.50 -20.62 9.30
C THR A 109 4.20 -21.42 9.44
N LEU A 110 3.26 -21.18 8.53
CA LEU A 110 1.95 -21.84 8.53
C LEU A 110 1.97 -23.17 7.78
N VAL A 111 2.74 -23.26 6.71
CA VAL A 111 2.86 -24.43 5.84
C VAL A 111 4.33 -24.75 5.59
N HIS A 112 4.66 -26.06 5.44
CA HIS A 112 6.04 -26.53 5.39
C HIS A 112 6.35 -27.38 4.16
N ASP A 113 5.33 -27.89 3.46
CA ASP A 113 5.48 -28.76 2.31
C ASP A 113 4.29 -28.67 1.34
N LEU A 114 4.41 -29.37 0.20
CA LEU A 114 3.38 -29.41 -0.83
C LEU A 114 2.05 -29.96 -0.30
N ALA A 115 2.07 -31.00 0.55
CA ALA A 115 0.84 -31.63 1.03
C ALA A 115 0.03 -30.68 1.93
N GLU A 116 0.71 -29.91 2.77
CA GLU A 116 0.07 -28.85 3.58
C GLU A 116 -0.46 -27.72 2.70
N ILE A 117 0.31 -27.31 1.67
CA ILE A 117 -0.14 -26.28 0.72
C ILE A 117 -1.34 -26.78 -0.09
N GLU A 118 -1.37 -28.03 -0.55
CA GLU A 118 -2.54 -28.59 -1.27
C GLU A 118 -3.82 -28.48 -0.44
N THR A 119 -3.73 -28.78 0.85
CA THR A 119 -4.87 -28.77 1.78
C THR A 119 -5.20 -27.38 2.35
N LEU A 120 -4.29 -26.40 2.21
CA LEU A 120 -4.50 -25.03 2.69
C LEU A 120 -5.74 -24.42 2.03
N ALA A 121 -6.77 -24.15 2.83
CA ALA A 121 -7.97 -23.47 2.33
C ALA A 121 -7.69 -21.97 2.07
N ILE A 122 -8.26 -21.44 0.99
CA ILE A 122 -8.30 -19.98 0.79
C ILE A 122 -9.35 -19.44 1.75
N PRO A 123 -8.96 -18.51 2.65
CA PRO A 123 -9.89 -17.99 3.66
C PRO A 123 -10.98 -17.10 3.05
N THR A 124 -12.04 -16.88 3.81
CA THR A 124 -13.04 -15.85 3.48
C THR A 124 -12.60 -14.49 4.00
N LEU A 125 -13.21 -13.42 3.49
CA LEU A 125 -12.92 -12.05 3.93
C LEU A 125 -13.50 -11.71 5.31
N GLU A 126 -14.19 -12.65 5.94
CA GLU A 126 -14.68 -12.53 7.33
C GLU A 126 -13.65 -13.02 8.36
N THR A 127 -12.45 -13.44 7.91
CA THR A 127 -11.42 -14.07 8.74
C THR A 127 -10.41 -13.03 9.25
N GLY A 128 -9.92 -13.22 10.48
CA GLY A 128 -8.91 -12.36 11.10
C GLY A 128 -9.35 -10.89 11.17
N ARG A 129 -8.41 -9.99 10.92
CA ARG A 129 -8.65 -8.54 10.95
C ARG A 129 -9.13 -7.94 9.62
N VAL A 130 -9.32 -8.74 8.57
CA VAL A 130 -9.83 -8.26 7.27
C VAL A 130 -11.09 -7.38 7.43
N PRO A 131 -12.12 -7.78 8.22
CA PRO A 131 -13.31 -6.95 8.41
C PRO A 131 -13.02 -5.57 9.03
N GLN A 132 -11.98 -5.45 9.89
CA GLN A 132 -11.61 -4.18 10.51
C GLN A 132 -10.98 -3.22 9.49
N TYR A 133 -10.17 -3.74 8.57
CA TYR A 133 -9.57 -2.95 7.49
C TYR A 133 -10.62 -2.50 6.45
N LEU A 134 -11.57 -3.37 6.11
CA LEU A 134 -12.72 -2.99 5.28
C LEU A 134 -13.60 -1.93 5.96
N LYS A 135 -13.81 -2.05 7.28
CA LYS A 135 -14.53 -1.05 8.09
C LYS A 135 -13.83 0.30 8.08
N ALA A 136 -12.50 0.32 8.31
CA ALA A 136 -11.70 1.53 8.29
C ALA A 136 -11.78 2.23 6.93
N ASN A 137 -11.60 1.48 5.84
CA ASN A 137 -11.71 2.02 4.48
C ASN A 137 -13.07 2.67 4.22
N ARG A 138 -14.16 2.02 4.62
CA ARG A 138 -15.52 2.56 4.44
C ARG A 138 -15.72 3.88 5.17
N ILE A 139 -15.34 3.93 6.46
CA ILE A 139 -15.47 5.15 7.28
C ILE A 139 -14.66 6.29 6.68
N VAL A 140 -13.42 6.03 6.26
CA VAL A 140 -12.55 7.06 5.69
C VAL A 140 -13.06 7.51 4.31
N ALA A 141 -13.44 6.60 3.43
CA ALA A 141 -13.98 6.93 2.11
C ALA A 141 -15.22 7.83 2.18
N GLU A 142 -16.12 7.56 3.15
CA GLU A 142 -17.31 8.40 3.39
C GLU A 142 -16.94 9.82 3.86
N ALA A 143 -15.84 9.97 4.59
CA ALA A 143 -15.42 11.27 5.17
C ALA A 143 -14.56 12.13 4.22
N LEU A 144 -13.81 11.52 3.29
CA LEU A 144 -12.81 12.25 2.48
C LEU A 144 -13.39 13.08 1.32
N GLY A 145 -14.62 12.84 0.88
CA GLY A 145 -15.23 13.55 -0.24
C GLY A 145 -14.52 13.28 -1.57
N ASP A 146 -13.83 14.28 -2.12
CA ASP A 146 -13.16 14.21 -3.42
C ASP A 146 -11.66 13.82 -3.33
N LYS A 147 -11.12 13.59 -2.14
CA LYS A 147 -9.73 13.16 -1.95
C LYS A 147 -9.64 11.63 -2.06
N PRO A 148 -8.75 11.08 -2.91
CA PRO A 148 -8.61 9.63 -3.04
C PRO A 148 -8.13 8.96 -1.75
N LEU A 149 -8.62 7.74 -1.53
CA LEU A 149 -8.13 6.80 -0.53
C LEU A 149 -7.45 5.63 -1.24
N PHE A 150 -6.20 5.39 -0.91
CA PHE A 150 -5.49 4.18 -1.30
C PHE A 150 -5.48 3.20 -0.12
N ALA A 151 -6.13 2.07 -0.29
CA ALA A 151 -6.02 0.94 0.63
C ALA A 151 -4.59 0.36 0.60
N GLY A 152 -4.27 -0.53 1.53
CA GLY A 152 -2.98 -1.23 1.56
C GLY A 152 -3.20 -2.73 1.73
N CYS A 153 -2.38 -3.54 1.07
CA CYS A 153 -2.30 -4.98 1.30
C CYS A 153 -0.92 -5.53 0.91
N ILE A 154 -0.64 -6.77 1.32
CA ILE A 154 0.56 -7.49 0.88
C ILE A 154 0.35 -8.06 -0.52
N GLY A 155 1.43 -8.24 -1.30
CA GLY A 155 1.38 -8.92 -2.57
C GLY A 155 1.58 -10.45 -2.45
N PRO A 156 1.25 -11.21 -3.53
CA PRO A 156 1.23 -12.67 -3.50
C PRO A 156 2.55 -13.33 -3.09
N PHE A 157 3.67 -12.85 -3.62
CA PHE A 157 4.98 -13.43 -3.34
C PHE A 157 5.44 -13.15 -1.90
N SER A 158 5.20 -11.94 -1.42
CA SER A 158 5.50 -11.58 -0.04
C SER A 158 4.59 -12.30 0.96
N LEU A 159 3.31 -12.52 0.62
CA LEU A 159 2.41 -13.33 1.43
C LEU A 159 2.86 -14.78 1.47
N ALA A 160 3.24 -15.37 0.33
CA ALA A 160 3.78 -16.72 0.28
C ALA A 160 5.00 -16.89 1.20
N GLY A 161 5.91 -15.89 1.21
CA GLY A 161 7.05 -15.86 2.13
C GLY A 161 6.66 -15.76 3.61
N ARG A 162 5.53 -15.12 3.93
CA ARG A 162 4.99 -15.09 5.30
C ARG A 162 4.40 -16.43 5.74
N LEU A 163 3.78 -17.16 4.80
CA LEU A 163 3.10 -18.42 5.09
C LEU A 163 4.06 -19.62 5.10
N PHE A 164 5.04 -19.65 4.19
CA PHE A 164 5.94 -20.79 3.98
C PHE A 164 7.32 -20.60 4.63
N GLY A 165 7.64 -19.37 5.05
CA GLY A 165 8.99 -18.99 5.48
C GLY A 165 9.81 -18.42 4.31
N MET A 166 10.51 -17.31 4.55
CA MET A 166 11.24 -16.62 3.48
C MET A 166 12.41 -17.44 2.95
N THR A 167 13.17 -18.10 3.84
CA THR A 167 14.32 -18.95 3.46
C THR A 167 13.84 -20.18 2.67
N GLU A 168 12.77 -20.82 3.14
CA GLU A 168 12.14 -21.98 2.53
C GLU A 168 11.60 -21.61 1.14
N LEU A 169 10.88 -20.49 1.04
CA LEU A 169 10.38 -19.99 -0.25
C LEU A 169 11.52 -19.76 -1.25
N MET A 170 12.59 -19.05 -0.86
CA MET A 170 13.74 -18.80 -1.75
C MET A 170 14.43 -20.11 -2.20
N THR A 171 14.51 -21.11 -1.33
CA THR A 171 15.05 -22.43 -1.68
C THR A 171 14.12 -23.16 -2.64
N ALA A 172 12.80 -23.15 -2.35
CA ALA A 172 11.80 -23.85 -3.12
C ALA A 172 11.63 -23.31 -4.55
N LEU A 173 11.96 -22.03 -4.82
CA LEU A 173 11.99 -21.49 -6.19
C LEU A 173 12.83 -22.36 -7.14
N PHE A 174 13.91 -22.97 -6.63
CA PHE A 174 14.85 -23.79 -7.42
C PHE A 174 14.63 -25.30 -7.27
N THR A 175 14.13 -25.75 -6.10
CA THR A 175 14.01 -27.17 -5.80
C THR A 175 12.60 -27.71 -6.04
N GLU A 176 11.58 -26.88 -5.83
CA GLU A 176 10.16 -27.27 -5.84
C GLU A 176 9.28 -26.14 -6.43
N PRO A 177 9.53 -25.69 -7.67
CA PRO A 177 8.82 -24.55 -8.25
C PRO A 177 7.30 -24.74 -8.34
N GLU A 178 6.83 -25.97 -8.53
CA GLU A 178 5.39 -26.29 -8.58
C GLU A 178 4.71 -26.06 -7.22
N THR A 179 5.40 -26.36 -6.12
CA THR A 179 4.95 -26.08 -4.75
C THR A 179 4.76 -24.57 -4.53
N VAL A 180 5.74 -23.77 -4.96
CA VAL A 180 5.67 -22.32 -4.87
C VAL A 180 4.52 -21.77 -5.73
N GLN A 181 4.38 -22.24 -6.96
CA GLN A 181 3.31 -21.80 -7.86
C GLN A 181 1.93 -22.07 -7.28
N LEU A 182 1.71 -23.24 -6.67
CA LEU A 182 0.44 -23.56 -6.03
C LEU A 182 0.10 -22.62 -4.87
N LEU A 183 1.10 -22.28 -4.04
CA LEU A 183 0.91 -21.34 -2.95
C LEU A 183 0.62 -19.92 -3.48
N LEU A 184 1.34 -19.48 -4.51
CA LEU A 184 1.13 -18.19 -5.16
C LEU A 184 -0.28 -18.09 -5.78
N GLU A 185 -0.81 -19.17 -6.36
CA GLU A 185 -2.20 -19.21 -6.86
C GLU A 185 -3.21 -18.93 -5.74
N LYS A 186 -3.04 -19.56 -4.57
CA LYS A 186 -3.93 -19.35 -3.42
C LYS A 186 -3.82 -17.92 -2.87
N CYS A 187 -2.60 -17.42 -2.72
CA CYS A 187 -2.34 -16.03 -2.29
C CYS A 187 -2.95 -15.00 -3.26
N THR A 188 -2.74 -15.20 -4.57
CA THR A 188 -3.25 -14.31 -5.61
C THR A 188 -4.76 -14.22 -5.60
N ARG A 189 -5.44 -15.37 -5.45
CA ARG A 189 -6.90 -15.40 -5.39
C ARG A 189 -7.42 -14.65 -4.18
N PHE A 190 -6.87 -14.91 -2.99
CA PHE A 190 -7.29 -14.22 -1.78
C PHE A 190 -7.09 -12.69 -1.88
N ILE A 191 -5.89 -12.26 -2.34
CA ILE A 191 -5.57 -10.83 -2.48
C ILE A 191 -6.47 -10.18 -3.54
N GLY A 192 -6.77 -10.86 -4.65
CA GLY A 192 -7.70 -10.37 -5.65
C GLY A 192 -9.09 -10.12 -5.08
N ASP A 193 -9.65 -11.10 -4.34
CA ASP A 193 -10.94 -10.98 -3.66
C ASP A 193 -10.91 -9.85 -2.61
N TYR A 194 -9.80 -9.71 -1.86
CA TYR A 194 -9.63 -8.64 -0.88
C TYR A 194 -9.56 -7.25 -1.53
N CYS A 195 -8.81 -7.10 -2.62
CA CYS A 195 -8.75 -5.83 -3.36
C CYS A 195 -10.13 -5.43 -3.93
N MET A 196 -10.92 -6.39 -4.41
CA MET A 196 -12.31 -6.14 -4.83
C MET A 196 -13.17 -5.65 -3.66
N ALA A 197 -13.05 -6.25 -2.48
CA ALA A 197 -13.78 -5.81 -1.30
C ALA A 197 -13.34 -4.43 -0.80
N LEU A 198 -12.04 -4.09 -0.89
CA LEU A 198 -11.52 -2.75 -0.59
C LEU A 198 -12.10 -1.69 -1.54
N LYS A 199 -12.19 -2.02 -2.83
CA LYS A 199 -12.85 -1.18 -3.85
C LYS A 199 -14.33 -0.98 -3.53
N GLU A 200 -15.05 -2.04 -3.17
CA GLU A 200 -16.46 -1.98 -2.74
C GLU A 200 -16.62 -1.21 -1.41
N ALA A 201 -15.63 -1.25 -0.53
CA ALA A 201 -15.58 -0.45 0.70
C ALA A 201 -15.27 1.03 0.44
N GLY A 202 -15.08 1.45 -0.82
CA GLY A 202 -14.97 2.84 -1.23
C GLY A 202 -13.55 3.35 -1.42
N ALA A 203 -12.53 2.50 -1.40
CA ALA A 203 -11.19 2.89 -1.82
C ALA A 203 -11.15 3.20 -3.32
N GLN A 204 -10.34 4.19 -3.73
CA GLN A 204 -10.12 4.56 -5.12
C GLN A 204 -8.80 3.99 -5.67
N GLY A 205 -8.10 3.25 -4.86
CA GLY A 205 -6.91 2.51 -5.27
C GLY A 205 -6.38 1.66 -4.13
N VAL A 206 -5.35 0.90 -4.44
CA VAL A 206 -4.64 0.05 -3.49
C VAL A 206 -3.13 0.15 -3.72
N VAL A 207 -2.37 0.24 -2.63
CA VAL A 207 -0.92 0.04 -2.65
C VAL A 207 -0.67 -1.41 -2.27
N ILE A 208 -0.17 -2.21 -3.22
CA ILE A 208 0.17 -3.61 -2.99
C ILE A 208 1.67 -3.72 -2.76
N ALA A 209 2.06 -4.21 -1.58
CA ALA A 209 3.45 -4.28 -1.17
C ALA A 209 4.07 -5.65 -1.43
N GLU A 210 5.13 -5.66 -2.24
CA GLU A 210 5.91 -6.84 -2.61
C GLU A 210 7.40 -6.72 -2.23
N PRO A 211 7.72 -6.49 -0.94
CA PRO A 211 9.11 -6.32 -0.54
C PRO A 211 9.98 -7.56 -0.79
N ALA A 212 9.41 -8.76 -0.67
CA ALA A 212 10.14 -10.01 -0.91
C ALA A 212 10.59 -10.17 -2.37
N ALA A 213 9.86 -9.61 -3.33
CA ALA A 213 10.23 -9.62 -4.73
C ALA A 213 11.52 -8.84 -5.04
N GLY A 214 11.94 -7.95 -4.15
CA GLY A 214 13.23 -7.28 -4.22
C GLY A 214 14.43 -8.14 -3.78
N LEU A 215 14.21 -9.36 -3.31
CA LEU A 215 15.27 -10.29 -2.88
C LEU A 215 15.69 -11.27 -3.98
N VAL A 216 14.97 -11.31 -5.09
CA VAL A 216 15.23 -12.23 -6.21
C VAL A 216 15.75 -11.49 -7.44
N SER A 217 16.20 -12.22 -8.45
CA SER A 217 16.59 -11.65 -9.74
C SER A 217 15.40 -10.99 -10.46
N ASN A 218 15.68 -10.15 -11.48
CA ASN A 218 14.60 -9.58 -12.30
C ASN A 218 13.77 -10.67 -12.99
N GLU A 219 14.41 -11.75 -13.44
CA GLU A 219 13.74 -12.90 -14.08
C GLU A 219 12.84 -13.63 -13.10
N ASP A 220 13.31 -13.96 -11.89
CA ASP A 220 12.49 -14.59 -10.87
C ASP A 220 11.38 -13.66 -10.36
N CYS A 221 11.64 -12.36 -10.28
CA CYS A 221 10.62 -11.36 -9.97
C CYS A 221 9.50 -11.39 -11.03
N SER A 222 9.84 -11.45 -12.33
CA SER A 222 8.85 -11.60 -13.40
C SER A 222 8.02 -12.88 -13.26
N LEU A 223 8.67 -14.02 -12.97
CA LEU A 223 8.02 -15.33 -12.91
C LEU A 223 7.17 -15.55 -11.65
N TYR A 224 7.65 -15.12 -10.48
CA TYR A 224 7.05 -15.47 -9.19
C TYR A 224 6.32 -14.31 -8.49
N SER A 225 6.52 -13.07 -8.94
CA SER A 225 5.79 -11.91 -8.43
C SER A 225 4.96 -11.23 -9.50
N SER A 226 5.58 -10.72 -10.57
CA SER A 226 4.91 -9.87 -11.57
C SER A 226 3.81 -10.59 -12.34
N LEU A 227 3.98 -11.87 -12.66
CA LEU A 227 2.95 -12.68 -13.32
C LEU A 227 1.67 -12.74 -12.48
N TYR A 228 1.78 -12.91 -11.18
CA TYR A 228 0.66 -13.01 -10.24
C TYR A 228 0.08 -11.62 -9.94
N MET A 229 0.92 -10.61 -9.80
CA MET A 229 0.49 -9.23 -9.65
C MET A 229 -0.31 -8.73 -10.86
N ARG A 230 0.12 -9.05 -12.08
CA ARG A 230 -0.62 -8.71 -13.30
C ARG A 230 -2.06 -9.20 -13.27
N ARG A 231 -2.29 -10.43 -12.80
CA ARG A 231 -3.64 -11.01 -12.70
C ARG A 231 -4.52 -10.23 -11.72
N ILE A 232 -3.95 -9.72 -10.62
CA ILE A 232 -4.67 -8.85 -9.70
C ILE A 232 -4.95 -7.51 -10.37
N VAL A 233 -3.97 -6.91 -11.05
CA VAL A 233 -4.15 -5.66 -11.78
C VAL A 233 -5.28 -5.78 -12.82
N GLU A 234 -5.26 -6.83 -13.64
CA GLU A 234 -6.30 -7.10 -14.65
C GLU A 234 -7.69 -7.32 -14.03
N LEU A 235 -7.76 -7.85 -12.81
CA LEU A 235 -9.02 -8.10 -12.11
C LEU A 235 -9.63 -6.81 -11.54
N VAL A 236 -8.81 -5.92 -10.95
CA VAL A 236 -9.35 -4.85 -10.08
C VAL A 236 -9.16 -3.43 -10.62
N GLN A 237 -8.12 -3.20 -11.47
CA GLN A 237 -7.78 -1.88 -11.97
C GLN A 237 -8.72 -1.44 -13.09
N ASP A 238 -9.29 -0.25 -12.95
CA ASP A 238 -10.12 0.39 -13.98
C ASP A 238 -10.04 1.92 -13.90
N ASP A 239 -10.94 2.61 -14.58
CA ASP A 239 -10.98 4.08 -14.61
C ASP A 239 -11.30 4.69 -13.23
N HIS A 240 -11.74 3.90 -12.25
CA HIS A 240 -12.14 4.33 -10.90
C HIS A 240 -11.29 3.75 -9.78
N PHE A 241 -10.41 2.78 -10.08
CA PHE A 241 -9.57 2.13 -9.07
C PHE A 241 -8.16 1.87 -9.63
N LEU A 242 -7.16 2.43 -8.97
CA LEU A 242 -5.75 2.31 -9.38
C LEU A 242 -5.00 1.31 -8.51
N VAL A 243 -4.15 0.51 -9.13
CA VAL A 243 -3.16 -0.31 -8.42
C VAL A 243 -1.82 0.41 -8.46
N VAL A 244 -1.21 0.55 -7.28
CA VAL A 244 0.16 1.02 -7.09
C VAL A 244 0.98 -0.14 -6.55
N LEU A 245 1.94 -0.63 -7.33
CA LEU A 245 2.85 -1.67 -6.86
C LEU A 245 3.99 -1.04 -6.06
N HIS A 246 4.13 -1.42 -4.80
CA HIS A 246 5.21 -0.99 -3.90
C HIS A 246 6.23 -2.11 -3.71
N ASN A 247 7.50 -1.83 -3.99
CA ASN A 247 8.61 -2.72 -3.67
C ASN A 247 9.75 -1.95 -3.03
N CYS A 248 9.81 -1.93 -1.70
CA CYS A 248 10.88 -1.29 -0.95
C CYS A 248 12.19 -2.11 -0.92
N GLY A 249 12.15 -3.39 -1.27
CA GLY A 249 13.34 -4.24 -1.42
C GLY A 249 14.05 -4.05 -2.76
N ASN A 250 13.40 -3.43 -3.76
CA ASN A 250 14.00 -3.19 -5.06
C ASN A 250 14.99 -2.03 -5.02
N THR A 251 16.26 -2.32 -5.30
CA THR A 251 17.34 -1.32 -5.42
C THR A 251 17.52 -0.79 -6.85
N GLY A 252 16.61 -1.17 -7.75
CA GLY A 252 16.62 -0.82 -9.18
C GLY A 252 16.60 -2.04 -10.12
N HIS A 253 17.09 -3.19 -9.67
CA HIS A 253 17.28 -4.39 -10.49
C HIS A 253 15.98 -5.11 -10.90
N CYS A 254 14.87 -4.93 -10.15
CA CYS A 254 13.57 -5.52 -10.48
C CYS A 254 12.58 -4.52 -11.11
N THR A 255 13.03 -3.34 -11.52
CA THR A 255 12.12 -2.30 -12.03
C THR A 255 11.42 -2.72 -13.31
N GLU A 256 12.11 -3.42 -14.22
CA GLU A 256 11.50 -3.92 -15.46
C GLU A 256 10.39 -4.94 -15.16
N ALA A 257 10.66 -5.90 -14.28
CA ALA A 257 9.66 -6.88 -13.84
C ALA A 257 8.45 -6.20 -13.17
N MET A 258 8.66 -5.17 -12.34
CA MET A 258 7.56 -4.38 -11.77
C MET A 258 6.69 -3.75 -12.86
N VAL A 259 7.30 -3.18 -13.90
CA VAL A 259 6.58 -2.52 -15.01
C VAL A 259 5.72 -3.51 -15.80
N GLU A 260 6.14 -4.76 -15.94
CA GLU A 260 5.38 -5.81 -16.60
C GLU A 260 4.01 -6.09 -15.97
N THR A 261 3.79 -5.70 -14.72
CA THR A 261 2.50 -5.90 -14.05
C THR A 261 1.37 -5.06 -14.63
N GLY A 262 1.68 -3.96 -15.35
CA GLY A 262 0.67 -3.04 -15.89
C GLY A 262 -0.01 -2.18 -14.82
N SER A 263 0.59 -2.05 -13.63
CA SER A 263 0.07 -1.19 -12.56
C SER A 263 0.01 0.27 -12.99
N ALA A 264 -1.00 1.01 -12.54
CA ALA A 264 -1.14 2.45 -12.82
C ALA A 264 -0.07 3.30 -12.14
N GLY A 265 0.60 2.77 -11.12
CA GLY A 265 1.70 3.42 -10.43
C GLY A 265 2.70 2.43 -9.83
N TYR A 266 3.92 2.95 -9.62
CA TYR A 266 5.03 2.22 -9.01
C TYR A 266 5.61 3.05 -7.88
N HIS A 267 5.72 2.44 -6.71
CA HIS A 267 6.25 3.08 -5.51
C HIS A 267 7.57 2.42 -5.11
N PHE A 268 8.61 3.24 -4.97
CA PHE A 268 9.97 2.76 -4.74
C PHE A 268 10.45 3.09 -3.32
N GLY A 269 11.21 2.15 -2.74
CA GLY A 269 11.91 2.34 -1.47
C GLY A 269 13.08 3.31 -1.58
N ASN A 270 13.56 3.77 -0.43
CA ASN A 270 14.66 4.75 -0.34
C ASN A 270 16.01 4.26 -0.88
N GLN A 271 16.17 2.94 -1.09
CA GLN A 271 17.38 2.36 -1.70
C GLN A 271 17.39 2.45 -3.22
N ALA A 272 16.26 2.73 -3.86
CA ALA A 272 16.18 2.88 -5.31
C ALA A 272 16.57 4.29 -5.76
N GLY A 273 17.33 4.39 -6.84
CA GLY A 273 17.61 5.67 -7.50
C GLY A 273 16.37 6.21 -8.22
N MET A 274 15.73 7.26 -7.70
CA MET A 274 14.45 7.76 -8.25
C MET A 274 14.54 8.22 -9.70
N VAL A 275 15.63 8.82 -10.13
CA VAL A 275 15.81 9.24 -11.54
C VAL A 275 15.83 8.01 -12.44
N ALA A 276 16.62 6.99 -12.10
CA ALA A 276 16.67 5.75 -12.86
C ALA A 276 15.31 5.01 -12.88
N ALA A 277 14.59 4.99 -11.77
CA ALA A 277 13.24 4.43 -11.70
C ALA A 277 12.25 5.19 -12.62
N LEU A 278 12.35 6.51 -12.66
CA LEU A 278 11.53 7.36 -13.53
C LEU A 278 11.84 7.17 -15.02
N GLU A 279 13.10 6.90 -15.35
CA GLU A 279 13.53 6.60 -16.73
C GLU A 279 13.09 5.20 -17.20
N ALA A 280 13.03 4.23 -16.26
CA ALA A 280 12.61 2.86 -16.56
C ALA A 280 11.08 2.68 -16.61
N CYS A 281 10.32 3.51 -15.88
CA CYS A 281 8.87 3.42 -15.87
C CYS A 281 8.22 4.15 -17.05
N PRO A 282 7.07 3.65 -17.58
CA PRO A 282 6.31 4.35 -18.61
C PRO A 282 5.90 5.76 -18.17
N ALA A 283 6.01 6.73 -19.07
CA ALA A 283 5.72 8.15 -18.75
C ALA A 283 4.24 8.43 -18.41
N ASP A 284 3.36 7.50 -18.75
CA ASP A 284 1.94 7.57 -18.45
C ASP A 284 1.54 6.87 -17.15
N THR A 285 2.49 6.33 -16.38
CA THR A 285 2.28 5.79 -15.02
C THR A 285 2.68 6.79 -13.94
N LEU A 286 2.18 6.58 -12.72
CA LEU A 286 2.62 7.35 -11.55
C LEU A 286 3.89 6.70 -10.97
N VAL A 287 4.92 7.49 -10.70
CA VAL A 287 6.16 7.01 -10.08
C VAL A 287 6.33 7.74 -8.74
N MET A 288 6.32 6.98 -7.64
CA MET A 288 6.21 7.51 -6.29
C MET A 288 7.42 7.12 -5.45
N GLY A 289 7.80 7.97 -4.53
CA GLY A 289 8.90 7.72 -3.57
C GLY A 289 9.63 9.00 -3.22
N ASN A 290 10.80 8.98 -2.58
CA ASN A 290 11.28 7.83 -1.80
C ASN A 290 12.12 8.33 -0.61
N ILE A 291 11.62 9.34 0.11
CA ILE A 291 12.30 9.85 1.31
C ILE A 291 12.43 8.73 2.36
N ASP A 292 13.65 8.55 2.90
CA ASP A 292 13.94 7.49 3.87
C ASP A 292 13.02 7.59 5.10
N PRO A 293 12.18 6.55 5.35
CA PRO A 293 11.21 6.58 6.44
C PRO A 293 11.88 6.50 7.83
N VAL A 294 13.03 5.86 7.94
CA VAL A 294 13.76 5.72 9.22
C VAL A 294 14.83 6.80 9.35
N GLY A 295 15.73 6.89 8.39
CA GLY A 295 16.88 7.80 8.46
C GLY A 295 16.46 9.27 8.43
N LEU A 296 15.45 9.62 7.62
CA LEU A 296 15.03 11.02 7.49
C LEU A 296 13.74 11.33 8.23
N PHE A 297 12.67 10.54 8.11
CA PHE A 297 11.43 10.84 8.82
C PHE A 297 11.58 10.68 10.34
N LYS A 298 12.19 9.58 10.82
CA LYS A 298 12.25 9.28 12.26
C LYS A 298 13.49 9.86 12.96
N GLN A 299 14.67 9.77 12.34
CA GLN A 299 15.95 9.99 13.05
C GLN A 299 16.63 11.33 12.77
N ALA A 300 16.39 11.93 11.59
CA ALA A 300 17.04 13.19 11.21
C ALA A 300 16.43 14.40 11.93
N SER A 301 17.13 15.52 11.84
CA SER A 301 16.58 16.84 12.19
C SER A 301 15.60 17.33 11.12
N ALA A 302 14.71 18.24 11.47
CA ALA A 302 13.81 18.91 10.55
C ALA A 302 14.53 19.62 9.38
N ASP A 303 15.73 20.18 9.64
CA ASP A 303 16.54 20.83 8.61
C ASP A 303 17.15 19.83 7.62
N GLU A 304 17.53 18.64 8.05
CA GLU A 304 18.01 17.56 7.20
C GLU A 304 16.86 17.01 6.35
N MET A 305 15.70 16.76 6.95
CA MET A 305 14.48 16.35 6.23
C MET A 305 14.12 17.37 5.15
N TYR A 306 14.10 18.67 5.49
CA TYR A 306 13.80 19.72 4.54
C TYR A 306 14.77 19.71 3.35
N ARG A 307 16.09 19.65 3.61
CA ARG A 307 17.12 19.63 2.55
C ARG A 307 17.00 18.40 1.66
N ALA A 308 16.88 17.21 2.24
CA ALA A 308 16.74 15.96 1.48
C ALA A 308 15.48 15.96 0.60
N THR A 309 14.37 16.51 1.11
CA THR A 309 13.14 16.65 0.33
C THR A 309 13.32 17.63 -0.85
N GLN A 310 14.00 18.76 -0.65
CA GLN A 310 14.32 19.73 -1.71
C GLN A 310 15.25 19.10 -2.77
N GLU A 311 16.25 18.35 -2.36
CA GLU A 311 17.17 17.63 -3.24
C GLU A 311 16.43 16.65 -4.14
N LEU A 312 15.55 15.81 -3.58
CA LEU A 312 14.74 14.87 -4.33
C LEU A 312 13.79 15.57 -5.32
N LEU A 313 13.11 16.64 -4.89
CA LEU A 313 12.22 17.44 -5.74
C LEU A 313 12.97 18.06 -6.91
N ASN A 314 14.19 18.57 -6.68
CA ASN A 314 15.03 19.16 -7.72
C ASN A 314 15.56 18.09 -8.69
N ALA A 315 16.03 16.95 -8.19
CA ALA A 315 16.51 15.83 -9.01
C ALA A 315 15.42 15.28 -9.95
N THR A 316 14.17 15.28 -9.49
CA THR A 316 13.02 14.76 -10.24
C THR A 316 12.22 15.84 -10.99
N ALA A 317 12.72 17.08 -11.07
CA ALA A 317 12.01 18.20 -11.65
C ALA A 317 11.58 17.99 -13.11
N ALA A 318 12.39 17.28 -13.91
CA ALA A 318 12.11 17.01 -15.32
C ALA A 318 10.98 15.98 -15.55
N TYR A 319 10.61 15.21 -14.52
CA TYR A 319 9.68 14.09 -14.65
C TYR A 319 8.28 14.46 -14.14
N PRO A 320 7.31 14.66 -15.05
CA PRO A 320 5.96 15.08 -14.66
C PRO A 320 5.17 14.04 -13.88
N ASN A 321 5.46 12.77 -14.08
CA ASN A 321 4.80 11.63 -13.45
C ASN A 321 5.35 11.28 -12.06
N PHE A 322 6.34 12.03 -11.55
CA PHE A 322 6.84 11.85 -10.20
C PHE A 322 5.86 12.39 -9.14
N ILE A 323 5.60 11.61 -8.10
CA ILE A 323 4.86 12.00 -6.91
C ILE A 323 5.78 11.83 -5.70
N LEU A 324 5.93 12.89 -4.92
CA LEU A 324 6.72 12.87 -3.70
C LEU A 324 6.07 11.93 -2.66
N SER A 325 6.85 11.01 -2.10
CA SER A 325 6.39 10.08 -1.08
C SER A 325 7.51 9.74 -0.09
N SER A 326 7.17 9.08 1.02
CA SER A 326 8.12 8.31 1.82
C SER A 326 8.59 7.08 1.03
N GLY A 327 9.74 6.51 1.36
CA GLY A 327 10.24 5.29 0.69
C GLY A 327 9.55 4.00 1.16
N CYS A 328 8.83 4.06 2.25
CA CYS A 328 7.99 3.00 2.82
C CYS A 328 7.04 3.64 3.83
N ASP A 329 6.27 2.84 4.61
CA ASP A 329 5.44 3.34 5.71
C ASP A 329 6.28 4.14 6.72
N VAL A 330 5.79 5.33 7.06
CA VAL A 330 6.44 6.19 8.07
C VAL A 330 6.22 5.57 9.45
N PRO A 331 7.31 5.22 10.16
CA PRO A 331 7.23 4.43 11.38
C PRO A 331 6.58 5.20 12.54
N PRO A 332 6.12 4.46 13.58
CA PRO A 332 5.71 5.06 14.85
C PRO A 332 6.82 5.94 15.47
N GLU A 333 6.43 6.91 16.31
CA GLU A 333 7.31 7.87 16.98
C GLU A 333 8.13 8.77 16.03
N THR A 334 7.61 8.98 14.81
CA THR A 334 8.19 9.96 13.89
C THR A 334 7.92 11.37 14.37
N PRO A 335 8.94 12.23 14.58
CA PRO A 335 8.73 13.60 15.03
C PRO A 335 7.87 14.39 14.03
N HIS A 336 6.79 15.00 14.51
CA HIS A 336 5.93 15.85 13.67
C HIS A 336 6.70 17.01 13.01
N ALA A 337 7.77 17.51 13.65
CA ALA A 337 8.64 18.53 13.07
C ALA A 337 9.28 18.08 11.74
N ASN A 338 9.59 16.79 11.58
CA ASN A 338 10.13 16.24 10.35
C ASN A 338 9.05 16.14 9.27
N ILE A 339 7.83 15.76 9.64
CA ILE A 339 6.69 15.75 8.71
C ILE A 339 6.35 17.18 8.27
N ASP A 340 6.34 18.14 9.20
CA ASP A 340 6.15 19.56 8.88
C ASP A 340 7.24 20.07 7.92
N ALA A 341 8.50 19.67 8.12
CA ALA A 341 9.62 20.03 7.24
C ALA A 341 9.50 19.44 5.83
N PHE A 342 9.03 18.19 5.70
CA PHE A 342 8.72 17.54 4.42
C PHE A 342 7.66 18.35 3.63
N TYR A 343 6.55 18.68 4.24
CA TYR A 343 5.50 19.47 3.57
C TYR A 343 5.87 20.94 3.34
N LYS A 344 6.70 21.51 4.22
CA LYS A 344 7.27 22.85 4.00
C LYS A 344 8.14 22.88 2.74
N ALA A 345 9.03 21.90 2.59
CA ALA A 345 9.88 21.79 1.40
C ALA A 345 9.06 21.68 0.11
N LEU A 346 8.02 20.83 0.09
CA LEU A 346 7.10 20.70 -1.04
C LEU A 346 6.38 22.03 -1.35
N THR A 347 5.89 22.70 -0.30
CA THR A 347 5.15 23.96 -0.45
C THR A 347 6.02 25.05 -1.06
N GLU A 348 7.27 25.19 -0.62
CA GLU A 348 8.22 26.16 -1.13
C GLU A 348 8.66 25.83 -2.55
N TYR A 349 8.92 24.53 -2.85
CA TYR A 349 9.20 24.08 -4.20
C TYR A 349 8.06 24.43 -5.16
N ASN A 350 6.82 24.18 -4.78
CA ASN A 350 5.65 24.48 -5.60
C ASN A 350 5.44 25.99 -5.85
N LYS A 351 5.93 26.88 -4.96
CA LYS A 351 5.88 28.34 -5.14
C LYS A 351 6.95 28.86 -6.11
N THR A 352 8.12 28.21 -6.13
CA THR A 352 9.30 28.70 -6.86
C THR A 352 9.53 28.03 -8.20
N SER A 353 8.98 26.83 -8.41
CA SER A 353 9.16 26.05 -9.62
C SER A 353 8.58 26.75 -10.85
N ASN A 354 9.44 26.99 -11.88
CA ASN A 354 9.04 27.59 -13.17
C ASN A 354 8.03 26.74 -13.99
N ARG A 355 7.68 25.55 -13.54
CA ARG A 355 6.66 24.70 -14.14
C ARG A 355 5.28 25.37 -14.16
N TYR A 356 5.14 26.50 -13.46
CA TYR A 356 3.87 27.13 -13.11
C TYR A 356 3.72 28.57 -13.65
N ARG A 357 4.67 29.01 -14.48
CA ARG A 357 4.60 30.31 -15.18
C ARG A 357 4.19 30.17 -16.65
#